data_bc38f094425f1cf72e2c97f86adb6ae2
#
_entry.id   bc38f094425f1cf72e2c97f86adb6ae2
#
_cell.length_a   1.000
_cell.length_b   1.000
_cell.length_c   1.000
_cell.angle_alpha   90.00
_cell.angle_beta   90.00
_cell.angle_gamma   90.00
#
_symmetry.space_group_name_H-M   'P 1'
#
loop_
_entity.id
_entity.type
_entity.pdbx_description
1 polymer ?
#
loop_
_entity_poly.entity_id
_entity_poly.type
_entity_poly.pdbx_seq_one_letter_code
_entity_poly.pdbx_strand_id
1 'polypeptide(L)'
;MTGMICARNLQDAGYEPIIFEKSRGVGGRMATRRTREGLQFDHGAQYITARNENFQSFIHNAINAGCAVNWEIEGQNTFVGRPSMNSLLGSVTKGISLQLNQEIKTVDKAENGWALSSDNQNQLCDIAVLALPAPQIINLIGKEHSLSQKICDVEMTSCLTLMAAFPSDQAIPFITRREANDDLVWIAQDSAKPERSREVTCWVAQAGEDWSRKYLECDKDEIARILIPMLCERLSIAPSKLLYASAHRWRYSKVTVPLGRSFMSDDSATLYLGGDWAIGARVEAAWESGTAIAKNILEHI
;
A
#
# COMPACT_ATOMS: atom_id res chain seq x y z
N MET A 1 3.44 2.20 -4.87
CA MET A 1 3.80 1.46 -6.11
C MET A 1 3.51 2.31 -7.36
N THR A 2 2.26 2.64 -7.69
CA THR A 2 1.88 3.36 -8.93
C THR A 2 2.70 4.62 -9.18
N GLY A 3 2.68 5.60 -8.27
CA GLY A 3 3.44 6.85 -8.45
C GLY A 3 4.95 6.64 -8.56
N MET A 4 5.51 5.68 -7.80
CA MET A 4 6.95 5.37 -7.87
C MET A 4 7.35 4.76 -9.21
N ILE A 5 6.56 3.85 -9.75
CA ILE A 5 6.84 3.23 -11.06
C ILE A 5 6.67 4.25 -12.18
N CYS A 6 5.62 5.08 -12.12
CA CYS A 6 5.43 6.16 -13.08
C CYS A 6 6.65 7.11 -13.06
N ALA A 7 7.04 7.60 -11.89
CA ALA A 7 8.19 8.49 -11.74
C ALA A 7 9.50 7.83 -12.20
N ARG A 8 9.72 6.53 -11.89
CA ARG A 8 10.92 5.82 -12.35
C ARG A 8 11.01 5.79 -13.87
N ASN A 9 9.92 5.42 -14.55
CA ASN A 9 9.91 5.33 -16.01
C ASN A 9 10.10 6.71 -16.67
N LEU A 10 9.51 7.76 -16.10
CA LEU A 10 9.72 9.14 -16.59
C LEU A 10 11.16 9.61 -16.36
N GLN A 11 11.76 9.31 -15.21
CA GLN A 11 13.15 9.66 -14.94
C GLN A 11 14.12 8.92 -15.86
N ASP A 12 13.87 7.64 -16.14
CA ASP A 12 14.68 6.84 -17.08
C ASP A 12 14.58 7.39 -18.52
N ALA A 13 13.49 8.08 -18.85
CA ALA A 13 13.30 8.80 -20.11
C ALA A 13 13.86 10.23 -20.10
N GLY A 14 14.51 10.68 -19.02
CA GLY A 14 15.18 11.97 -18.94
C GLY A 14 14.34 13.11 -18.33
N TYR A 15 13.16 12.84 -17.79
CA TYR A 15 12.34 13.84 -17.11
C TYR A 15 12.67 13.91 -15.61
N GLU A 16 12.24 14.97 -14.95
CA GLU A 16 12.50 15.24 -13.53
C GLU A 16 11.20 15.16 -12.68
N PRO A 17 10.68 13.96 -12.40
CA PRO A 17 9.48 13.82 -11.59
C PRO A 17 9.76 14.16 -10.13
N ILE A 18 8.80 14.84 -9.48
CA ILE A 18 8.78 15.10 -8.04
C ILE A 18 7.64 14.30 -7.42
N ILE A 19 7.91 13.53 -6.37
CA ILE A 19 6.90 12.78 -5.63
C ILE A 19 6.61 13.47 -4.30
N PHE A 20 5.35 13.76 -4.04
CA PHE A 20 4.84 14.22 -2.75
C PHE A 20 4.20 13.05 -2.01
N GLU A 21 4.68 12.77 -0.82
CA GLU A 21 4.18 11.72 0.06
C GLU A 21 3.84 12.31 1.43
N LYS A 22 2.58 12.16 1.87
CA LYS A 22 2.12 12.69 3.16
C LYS A 22 2.74 12.00 4.37
N SER A 23 3.20 10.77 4.20
CA SER A 23 3.79 9.97 5.26
C SER A 23 5.29 10.24 5.39
N ARG A 24 5.86 9.83 6.53
CA ARG A 24 7.31 9.85 6.77
C ARG A 24 8.12 8.83 5.97
N GLY A 25 7.47 8.03 5.14
CA GLY A 25 8.13 6.99 4.33
C GLY A 25 7.22 6.49 3.22
N VAL A 26 7.85 5.97 2.18
CA VAL A 26 7.17 5.46 1.00
C VAL A 26 6.53 4.09 1.25
N GLY A 27 5.58 3.71 0.38
CA GLY A 27 4.98 2.39 0.39
C GLY A 27 3.45 2.42 0.34
N GLY A 28 2.81 3.41 0.94
CA GLY A 28 1.36 3.46 1.06
C GLY A 28 0.83 2.18 1.70
N ARG A 29 -0.02 1.41 1.01
CA ARG A 29 -0.54 0.10 1.48
C ARG A 29 0.48 -1.04 1.51
N MET A 30 1.69 -0.82 1.05
CA MET A 30 2.86 -1.70 1.23
C MET A 30 3.75 -1.25 2.40
N ALA A 31 3.29 -0.31 3.24
CA ALA A 31 4.09 0.24 4.33
C ALA A 31 4.41 -0.81 5.40
N THR A 32 5.59 -0.67 5.96
CA THR A 32 6.04 -1.42 7.14
C THR A 32 6.06 -0.51 8.35
N ARG A 33 5.39 -0.91 9.42
CA ARG A 33 5.45 -0.25 10.72
C ARG A 33 6.73 -0.65 11.44
N ARG A 34 7.49 0.34 11.89
CA ARG A 34 8.60 0.16 12.83
C ARG A 34 8.26 0.88 14.12
N THR A 35 8.41 0.18 15.25
CA THR A 35 8.13 0.72 16.57
C THR A 35 9.43 1.28 17.20
N ARG A 36 9.29 1.98 18.32
CA ARG A 36 10.45 2.52 19.06
C ARG A 36 11.25 1.39 19.73
N GLU A 37 10.60 0.29 20.02
CA GLU A 37 11.17 -0.93 20.62
C GLU A 37 11.90 -1.81 19.58
N GLY A 38 11.99 -1.37 18.33
CA GLY A 38 12.67 -2.12 17.26
C GLY A 38 11.81 -3.18 16.59
N LEU A 39 10.52 -3.32 16.95
CA LEU A 39 9.62 -4.26 16.30
C LEU A 39 9.25 -3.80 14.88
N GLN A 40 9.05 -4.77 14.01
CA GLN A 40 8.67 -4.52 12.62
C GLN A 40 7.42 -5.31 12.24
N PHE A 41 6.51 -4.67 11.48
CA PHE A 41 5.26 -5.29 11.00
C PHE A 41 4.94 -4.81 9.59
N ASP A 42 4.78 -5.71 8.65
CA ASP A 42 4.22 -5.43 7.34
C ASP A 42 2.68 -5.46 7.45
N HIS A 43 2.10 -4.32 7.84
CA HIS A 43 0.70 -4.23 8.29
C HIS A 43 -0.32 -3.95 7.16
N GLY A 44 0.14 -3.82 5.93
CA GLY A 44 -0.69 -3.70 4.73
C GLY A 44 -0.64 -4.96 3.88
N ALA A 45 -0.07 -4.86 2.66
CA ALA A 45 0.16 -6.02 1.80
C ALA A 45 1.04 -7.05 2.51
N GLN A 46 0.59 -8.30 2.53
CA GLN A 46 1.27 -9.37 3.27
C GLN A 46 2.29 -10.11 2.42
N TYR A 47 2.03 -10.21 1.15
CA TYR A 47 2.88 -10.82 0.12
C TYR A 47 2.50 -10.26 -1.26
N ILE A 48 3.26 -10.64 -2.26
CA ILE A 48 3.12 -10.24 -3.66
C ILE A 48 3.04 -11.49 -4.51
N THR A 49 2.12 -11.54 -5.44
CA THR A 49 2.08 -12.50 -6.54
C THR A 49 2.46 -11.79 -7.82
N ALA A 50 3.17 -12.48 -8.73
CA ALA A 50 3.57 -11.94 -10.03
C ALA A 50 3.04 -12.88 -11.13
N ARG A 51 2.14 -12.37 -11.97
CA ARG A 51 1.50 -13.13 -13.07
C ARG A 51 1.94 -12.63 -14.43
N ASN A 52 2.04 -11.30 -14.58
CA ASN A 52 2.50 -10.64 -15.80
C ASN A 52 4.02 -10.80 -15.94
N GLU A 53 4.52 -11.17 -17.12
CA GLU A 53 5.94 -11.43 -17.39
C GLU A 53 6.83 -10.21 -17.11
N ASN A 54 6.37 -9.00 -17.45
CA ASN A 54 7.11 -7.78 -17.17
C ASN A 54 7.19 -7.49 -15.66
N PHE A 55 6.10 -7.77 -14.92
CA PHE A 55 6.11 -7.65 -13.47
C PHE A 55 6.97 -8.72 -12.80
N GLN A 56 7.00 -9.96 -13.35
CA GLN A 56 7.95 -10.99 -12.92
C GLN A 56 9.39 -10.52 -13.10
N SER A 57 9.70 -9.94 -14.25
CA SER A 57 11.03 -9.36 -14.52
C SER A 57 11.37 -8.25 -13.53
N PHE A 58 10.41 -7.36 -13.20
CA PHE A 58 10.58 -6.34 -12.16
C PHE A 58 10.88 -6.98 -10.79
N ILE A 59 10.16 -8.01 -10.39
CA ILE A 59 10.40 -8.72 -9.12
C ILE A 59 11.77 -9.40 -9.12
N HIS A 60 12.18 -10.06 -10.21
CA HIS A 60 13.50 -10.66 -10.33
C HIS A 60 14.63 -9.62 -10.22
N ASN A 61 14.47 -8.46 -10.83
CA ASN A 61 15.42 -7.35 -10.69
C ASN A 61 15.49 -6.84 -9.23
N ALA A 62 14.35 -6.76 -8.55
CA ALA A 62 14.30 -6.38 -7.13
C ALA A 62 14.96 -7.45 -6.23
N ILE A 63 14.84 -8.74 -6.56
CA ILE A 63 15.57 -9.84 -5.85
C ILE A 63 17.07 -9.68 -6.06
N ASN A 64 17.53 -9.48 -7.29
CA ASN A 64 18.94 -9.29 -7.60
C ASN A 64 19.53 -8.04 -6.92
N ALA A 65 18.73 -7.00 -6.76
CA ALA A 65 19.08 -5.78 -6.02
C ALA A 65 19.00 -5.94 -4.48
N GLY A 66 18.60 -7.12 -3.98
CA GLY A 66 18.45 -7.38 -2.54
C GLY A 66 17.23 -6.69 -1.91
N CYS A 67 16.28 -6.20 -2.70
CA CYS A 67 15.09 -5.48 -2.25
C CYS A 67 13.84 -6.35 -2.10
N ALA A 68 13.88 -7.59 -2.60
CA ALA A 68 12.82 -8.58 -2.50
C ALA A 68 13.39 -9.98 -2.30
N VAL A 69 12.54 -10.90 -1.86
CA VAL A 69 12.90 -12.31 -1.67
C VAL A 69 11.64 -13.17 -1.84
N ASN A 70 11.83 -14.43 -2.24
CA ASN A 70 10.77 -15.41 -2.28
C ASN A 70 10.31 -15.76 -0.86
N TRP A 71 9.00 -15.86 -0.67
CA TRP A 71 8.37 -16.37 0.54
C TRP A 71 7.25 -17.32 0.14
N GLU A 72 7.51 -18.61 0.23
CA GLU A 72 6.53 -19.63 -0.09
C GLU A 72 5.42 -19.68 0.96
N ILE A 73 4.18 -19.62 0.51
CA ILE A 73 2.98 -19.70 1.36
C ILE A 73 2.07 -20.77 0.78
N GLU A 74 1.78 -21.80 1.56
CA GLU A 74 0.82 -22.85 1.18
C GLU A 74 1.10 -23.44 -0.23
N GLY A 75 2.37 -23.65 -0.56
CA GLY A 75 2.81 -24.14 -1.88
C GLY A 75 2.71 -23.14 -3.02
N GLN A 76 2.37 -21.88 -2.73
CA GLN A 76 2.34 -20.78 -3.71
C GLN A 76 3.65 -20.02 -3.71
N ASN A 77 4.18 -19.79 -4.91
CA ASN A 77 5.34 -18.91 -5.08
C ASN A 77 4.92 -17.45 -4.94
N THR A 78 5.26 -16.87 -3.80
CA THR A 78 5.00 -15.46 -3.49
C THR A 78 6.28 -14.74 -3.11
N PHE A 79 6.22 -13.42 -3.07
CA PHE A 79 7.37 -12.56 -2.79
C PHE A 79 7.05 -11.57 -1.67
N VAL A 80 8.09 -11.17 -0.95
CA VAL A 80 8.02 -10.07 0.03
C VAL A 80 9.19 -9.12 -0.17
N GLY A 81 9.02 -7.87 0.21
CA GLY A 81 10.14 -6.93 0.26
C GLY A 81 11.15 -7.31 1.36
N ARG A 82 12.42 -6.98 1.16
CA ARG A 82 13.57 -7.33 1.99
C ARG A 82 14.36 -6.07 2.38
N PRO A 83 14.63 -5.80 3.66
CA PRO A 83 14.23 -6.51 4.87
C PRO A 83 12.78 -6.20 5.32
N SER A 84 11.98 -5.48 4.55
CA SER A 84 10.60 -5.08 4.86
C SER A 84 9.78 -4.92 3.58
N MET A 85 8.45 -4.99 3.65
CA MET A 85 7.59 -4.97 2.45
C MET A 85 7.84 -3.71 1.59
N ASN A 86 7.99 -2.54 2.22
CA ASN A 86 8.24 -1.30 1.48
C ASN A 86 9.66 -1.22 0.87
N SER A 87 10.58 -2.11 1.23
CA SER A 87 11.93 -2.16 0.65
C SER A 87 11.92 -2.56 -0.83
N LEU A 88 10.85 -3.22 -1.29
CA LEU A 88 10.65 -3.48 -2.73
C LEU A 88 10.78 -2.21 -3.57
N LEU A 89 10.37 -1.07 -3.02
CA LEU A 89 10.46 0.23 -3.71
C LEU A 89 11.89 0.82 -3.70
N GLY A 90 12.81 0.26 -2.91
CA GLY A 90 14.16 0.78 -2.79
C GLY A 90 14.92 0.82 -4.11
N SER A 91 14.69 -0.16 -4.99
CA SER A 91 15.32 -0.22 -6.31
C SER A 91 14.81 0.88 -7.27
N VAL A 92 13.59 1.38 -7.07
CA VAL A 92 12.96 2.37 -7.96
C VAL A 92 12.97 3.80 -7.43
N THR A 93 13.35 4.02 -6.18
CA THR A 93 13.39 5.38 -5.58
C THR A 93 14.70 6.11 -5.81
N LYS A 94 15.76 5.41 -6.23
CA LYS A 94 17.09 6.01 -6.37
C LYS A 94 17.09 7.18 -7.38
N GLY A 95 17.50 8.36 -6.92
CA GLY A 95 17.62 9.57 -7.73
C GLY A 95 16.30 10.31 -7.99
N ILE A 96 15.15 9.79 -7.55
CA ILE A 96 13.86 10.49 -7.67
C ILE A 96 13.77 11.55 -6.56
N SER A 97 13.33 12.76 -6.93
CA SER A 97 13.01 13.81 -5.96
C SER A 97 11.78 13.43 -5.14
N LEU A 98 11.97 13.20 -3.85
CA LEU A 98 10.95 12.68 -2.93
C LEU A 98 10.73 13.65 -1.76
N GLN A 99 9.55 14.25 -1.70
CA GLN A 99 9.11 15.17 -0.64
C GLN A 99 8.23 14.40 0.35
N LEU A 100 8.84 13.95 1.46
CA LEU A 100 8.12 13.25 2.55
C LEU A 100 7.47 14.24 3.50
N ASN A 101 6.46 13.79 4.25
CA ASN A 101 5.65 14.60 5.18
C ASN A 101 5.00 15.81 4.47
N GLN A 102 4.72 15.68 3.19
CA GLN A 102 4.08 16.70 2.37
C GLN A 102 2.73 16.19 1.86
N GLU A 103 1.67 16.59 2.54
CA GLU A 103 0.30 16.27 2.12
C GLU A 103 -0.21 17.36 1.18
N ILE A 104 -0.48 17.00 -0.06
CA ILE A 104 -1.18 17.85 -1.01
C ILE A 104 -2.65 17.91 -0.63
N LYS A 105 -3.20 19.12 -0.48
CA LYS A 105 -4.58 19.39 -0.05
C LYS A 105 -5.50 19.69 -1.22
N THR A 106 -5.00 20.37 -2.26
CA THR A 106 -5.74 20.65 -3.49
C THR A 106 -4.88 20.46 -4.74
N VAL A 107 -5.55 20.17 -5.85
CA VAL A 107 -4.96 20.11 -7.19
C VAL A 107 -5.88 20.90 -8.09
N ASP A 108 -5.45 22.07 -8.48
CA ASP A 108 -6.25 23.04 -9.24
C ASP A 108 -5.64 23.29 -10.61
N LYS A 109 -6.49 23.53 -11.62
CA LYS A 109 -6.01 23.91 -12.95
C LYS A 109 -5.34 25.28 -12.88
N ALA A 110 -4.12 25.39 -13.40
CA ALA A 110 -3.39 26.63 -13.58
C ALA A 110 -3.39 27.07 -15.05
N GLU A 111 -2.89 28.27 -15.35
CA GLU A 111 -2.79 28.78 -16.71
C GLU A 111 -2.01 27.81 -17.61
N ASN A 112 -0.87 27.30 -17.09
CA ASN A 112 -0.05 26.30 -17.76
C ASN A 112 0.15 25.12 -16.80
N GLY A 113 -0.70 24.06 -16.93
CA GLY A 113 -0.59 22.85 -16.13
C GLY A 113 -1.44 22.87 -14.85
N TRP A 114 -0.85 22.51 -13.70
CA TRP A 114 -1.52 22.24 -12.45
C TRP A 114 -0.82 22.91 -11.26
N ALA A 115 -1.60 23.43 -10.33
CA ALA A 115 -1.15 23.94 -9.05
C ALA A 115 -1.47 22.92 -7.95
N LEU A 116 -0.42 22.42 -7.27
CA LEU A 116 -0.51 21.53 -6.13
C LEU A 116 -0.31 22.34 -4.86
N SER A 117 -1.31 22.38 -3.96
CA SER A 117 -1.21 23.15 -2.72
C SER A 117 -1.12 22.23 -1.51
N SER A 118 -0.22 22.56 -0.59
CA SER A 118 -0.08 21.97 0.73
C SER A 118 -0.16 23.07 1.81
N ASP A 119 -0.09 22.71 3.09
CA ASP A 119 -0.12 23.69 4.17
C ASP A 119 1.07 24.68 4.11
N ASN A 120 2.19 24.28 3.52
CA ASN A 120 3.44 25.04 3.59
C ASN A 120 3.95 25.55 2.23
N GLN A 121 3.44 25.06 1.12
CA GLN A 121 3.94 25.40 -0.21
C GLN A 121 2.93 25.15 -1.32
N ASN A 122 3.09 25.88 -2.41
CA ASN A 122 2.43 25.63 -3.68
C ASN A 122 3.49 25.23 -4.71
N GLN A 123 3.19 24.19 -5.48
CA GLN A 123 4.03 23.70 -6.55
C GLN A 123 3.27 23.73 -7.87
N LEU A 124 3.87 24.36 -8.89
CA LEU A 124 3.36 24.26 -10.27
C LEU A 124 4.03 23.10 -10.99
N CYS A 125 3.28 22.43 -11.84
CA CYS A 125 3.78 21.36 -12.71
C CYS A 125 2.98 21.31 -14.02
N ASP A 126 3.62 20.85 -15.10
CA ASP A 126 2.98 20.69 -16.40
C ASP A 126 2.00 19.50 -16.38
N ILE A 127 2.39 18.43 -15.72
CA ILE A 127 1.63 17.18 -15.62
C ILE A 127 1.52 16.77 -14.15
N ALA A 128 0.31 16.43 -13.71
CA ALA A 128 0.03 15.89 -12.38
C ALA A 128 -0.44 14.43 -12.46
N VAL A 129 0.11 13.57 -11.59
CA VAL A 129 -0.27 12.14 -11.48
C VAL A 129 -0.78 11.88 -10.06
N LEU A 130 -2.05 11.56 -9.91
CA LEU A 130 -2.70 11.27 -8.64
C LEU A 130 -2.75 9.76 -8.40
N ALA A 131 -1.73 9.26 -7.70
CA ALA A 131 -1.56 7.84 -7.37
C ALA A 131 -2.09 7.50 -5.97
N LEU A 132 -3.32 7.89 -5.69
CA LEU A 132 -4.05 7.75 -4.43
C LEU A 132 -5.23 6.79 -4.58
N PRO A 133 -5.86 6.27 -3.50
CA PRO A 133 -7.17 5.61 -3.57
C PRO A 133 -8.22 6.51 -4.22
N ALA A 134 -9.08 5.94 -5.09
CA ALA A 134 -10.07 6.70 -5.87
C ALA A 134 -10.93 7.68 -5.02
N PRO A 135 -11.47 7.30 -3.83
CA PRO A 135 -12.22 8.25 -3.02
C PRO A 135 -11.39 9.43 -2.49
N GLN A 136 -10.08 9.25 -2.30
CA GLN A 136 -9.18 10.35 -1.90
C GLN A 136 -8.90 11.30 -3.07
N ILE A 137 -8.82 10.78 -4.29
CA ILE A 137 -8.69 11.60 -5.49
C ILE A 137 -9.91 12.49 -5.66
N ILE A 138 -11.13 11.93 -5.54
CA ILE A 138 -12.39 12.69 -5.62
C ILE A 138 -12.43 13.85 -4.61
N ASN A 139 -11.93 13.60 -3.38
CA ASN A 139 -11.84 14.65 -2.37
C ASN A 139 -10.82 15.73 -2.72
N LEU A 140 -9.76 15.38 -3.46
CA LEU A 140 -8.65 16.26 -3.79
C LEU A 140 -8.97 17.20 -4.96
N ILE A 141 -9.63 16.69 -6.02
CA ILE A 141 -9.97 17.46 -7.24
C ILE A 141 -11.42 17.96 -7.27
N GLY A 142 -12.23 17.57 -6.27
CA GLY A 142 -13.63 17.94 -6.16
C GLY A 142 -14.58 16.99 -6.91
N LYS A 143 -15.81 16.86 -6.41
CA LYS A 143 -16.81 15.94 -6.95
C LYS A 143 -17.30 16.35 -8.34
N GLU A 144 -17.29 17.66 -8.63
CA GLU A 144 -17.76 18.23 -9.90
C GLU A 144 -16.76 18.07 -11.04
N HIS A 145 -15.52 17.69 -10.72
CA HIS A 145 -14.51 17.47 -11.75
C HIS A 145 -14.88 16.26 -12.63
N SER A 146 -14.76 16.41 -13.97
CA SER A 146 -15.18 15.37 -14.93
C SER A 146 -14.52 14.01 -14.68
N LEU A 147 -13.26 13.99 -14.25
CA LEU A 147 -12.59 12.75 -13.88
C LEU A 147 -13.13 12.14 -12.58
N SER A 148 -13.60 12.95 -11.61
CA SER A 148 -14.25 12.44 -10.41
C SER A 148 -15.54 11.68 -10.75
N GLN A 149 -16.32 12.19 -11.69
CA GLN A 149 -17.52 11.51 -12.17
C GLN A 149 -17.22 10.19 -12.88
N LYS A 150 -16.08 10.11 -13.60
CA LYS A 150 -15.65 8.89 -14.30
C LYS A 150 -15.14 7.78 -13.37
N ILE A 151 -14.73 8.11 -12.14
CA ILE A 151 -14.22 7.14 -11.15
C ILE A 151 -15.13 6.96 -9.94
N CYS A 152 -16.33 7.58 -9.93
CA CYS A 152 -17.25 7.54 -8.77
C CYS A 152 -17.79 6.13 -8.46
N ASP A 153 -17.87 5.25 -9.47
CA ASP A 153 -18.32 3.86 -9.33
C ASP A 153 -17.23 2.90 -8.81
N VAL A 154 -16.01 3.40 -8.61
CA VAL A 154 -14.95 2.59 -8.00
C VAL A 154 -15.25 2.38 -6.53
N GLU A 155 -15.45 1.12 -6.13
CA GLU A 155 -15.70 0.76 -4.74
C GLU A 155 -14.44 0.20 -4.08
N MET A 156 -14.20 0.63 -2.84
CA MET A 156 -13.07 0.16 -2.04
C MET A 156 -13.54 -0.18 -0.62
N THR A 157 -13.09 -1.32 -0.11
CA THR A 157 -13.40 -1.75 1.26
C THR A 157 -12.34 -1.30 2.25
N SER A 158 -12.71 -1.28 3.52
CA SER A 158 -11.78 -1.06 4.63
C SER A 158 -11.17 -2.36 5.15
N CYS A 159 -10.08 -2.24 5.89
CA CYS A 159 -9.47 -3.34 6.64
C CYS A 159 -8.87 -2.79 7.93
N LEU A 160 -9.29 -3.36 9.06
CA LEU A 160 -8.69 -3.11 10.35
C LEU A 160 -7.65 -4.18 10.62
N THR A 161 -6.43 -3.74 10.94
CA THR A 161 -5.27 -4.62 11.09
C THR A 161 -4.72 -4.51 12.49
N LEU A 162 -4.55 -5.63 13.18
CA LEU A 162 -3.83 -5.73 14.44
C LEU A 162 -2.37 -6.14 14.17
N MET A 163 -1.45 -5.46 14.80
CA MET A 163 -0.04 -5.82 14.92
C MET A 163 0.19 -6.22 16.37
N ALA A 164 0.70 -7.41 16.64
CA ALA A 164 0.94 -7.90 17.99
C ALA A 164 2.28 -8.65 18.09
N ALA A 165 2.94 -8.56 19.23
CA ALA A 165 4.17 -9.31 19.51
C ALA A 165 4.05 -10.10 20.82
N PHE A 166 4.61 -11.31 20.80
CA PHE A 166 4.67 -12.23 21.91
C PHE A 166 6.09 -12.75 22.11
N PRO A 167 6.45 -13.31 23.27
CA PRO A 167 7.72 -14.00 23.47
C PRO A 167 7.95 -15.08 22.43
N SER A 168 9.21 -15.29 22.01
CA SER A 168 9.57 -16.28 20.99
C SER A 168 9.47 -17.74 21.44
N ASP A 169 9.30 -17.97 22.73
CA ASP A 169 9.11 -19.30 23.34
C ASP A 169 7.68 -19.83 23.27
N GLN A 170 6.74 -19.03 22.74
CA GLN A 170 5.36 -19.46 22.58
C GLN A 170 5.21 -20.43 21.41
N ALA A 171 4.28 -21.39 21.55
CA ALA A 171 3.93 -22.29 20.46
C ALA A 171 3.44 -21.51 19.24
N ILE A 172 3.86 -21.95 18.04
CA ILE A 172 3.46 -21.36 16.76
C ILE A 172 2.53 -22.36 16.07
N PRO A 173 1.20 -22.17 16.11
CA PRO A 173 0.26 -23.14 15.54
C PRO A 173 0.26 -23.17 14.01
N PHE A 174 0.65 -22.05 13.38
CA PHE A 174 0.75 -21.87 11.91
C PHE A 174 1.66 -20.68 11.59
N ILE A 175 2.16 -20.61 10.36
CA ILE A 175 2.87 -19.44 9.85
C ILE A 175 1.87 -18.44 9.26
N THR A 176 0.90 -18.95 8.49
CA THR A 176 -0.20 -18.17 7.93
C THR A 176 -1.51 -18.92 8.13
N ARG A 177 -2.59 -18.17 8.26
CA ARG A 177 -3.96 -18.70 8.31
C ARG A 177 -4.87 -17.79 7.50
N ARG A 178 -5.62 -18.38 6.58
CA ARG A 178 -6.62 -17.70 5.78
C ARG A 178 -7.96 -18.39 5.96
N GLU A 179 -8.94 -17.66 6.50
CA GLU A 179 -10.29 -18.15 6.75
C GLU A 179 -11.32 -17.09 6.36
N ALA A 180 -11.96 -17.28 5.21
CA ALA A 180 -12.87 -16.28 4.63
C ALA A 180 -14.08 -15.99 5.52
N ASN A 181 -14.51 -16.95 6.34
CA ASN A 181 -15.68 -16.85 7.22
C ASN A 181 -15.33 -16.48 8.67
N ASP A 182 -14.07 -16.20 8.97
CA ASP A 182 -13.63 -15.73 10.29
C ASP A 182 -13.62 -14.19 10.30
N ASP A 183 -13.86 -13.58 11.45
CA ASP A 183 -13.68 -12.14 11.63
C ASP A 183 -12.24 -11.70 11.37
N LEU A 184 -11.24 -12.57 11.67
CA LEU A 184 -9.84 -12.43 11.27
C LEU A 184 -9.56 -13.27 10.02
N VAL A 185 -9.84 -12.70 8.86
CA VAL A 185 -9.73 -13.41 7.55
C VAL A 185 -8.29 -13.75 7.15
N TRP A 186 -7.32 -13.07 7.74
CA TRP A 186 -5.89 -13.32 7.51
C TRP A 186 -5.10 -13.12 8.80
N ILE A 187 -4.27 -14.09 9.14
CA ILE A 187 -3.31 -14.01 10.23
C ILE A 187 -1.96 -14.50 9.70
N ALA A 188 -0.89 -13.77 9.95
CA ALA A 188 0.46 -14.18 9.58
C ALA A 188 1.46 -13.89 10.69
N GLN A 189 2.38 -14.81 10.91
CA GLN A 189 3.59 -14.57 11.68
C GLN A 189 4.55 -13.73 10.84
N ASP A 190 4.53 -12.42 11.03
CA ASP A 190 5.33 -11.49 10.23
C ASP A 190 6.84 -11.72 10.40
N SER A 191 7.28 -12.12 11.63
CA SER A 191 8.66 -12.49 11.93
C SER A 191 9.12 -13.81 11.28
N ALA A 192 8.23 -14.62 10.68
CA ALA A 192 8.58 -15.80 9.90
C ALA A 192 9.00 -15.46 8.46
N LYS A 193 8.70 -14.26 7.98
CA LYS A 193 9.16 -13.80 6.67
C LYS A 193 10.69 -13.76 6.64
N PRO A 194 11.32 -14.01 5.47
CA PRO A 194 12.77 -13.97 5.36
C PRO A 194 13.38 -12.67 5.86
N GLU A 195 14.49 -12.78 6.59
CA GLU A 195 15.27 -11.66 7.13
C GLU A 195 14.51 -10.70 8.08
N ARG A 196 13.49 -11.20 8.75
CA ARG A 196 12.88 -10.54 9.92
C ARG A 196 13.57 -11.00 11.20
N SER A 197 13.65 -10.11 12.22
CA SER A 197 14.10 -10.48 13.55
C SER A 197 13.18 -11.56 14.15
N ARG A 198 13.78 -12.53 14.85
CA ARG A 198 13.10 -13.63 15.55
C ARG A 198 13.23 -13.55 17.06
N GLU A 199 13.74 -12.44 17.59
CA GLU A 199 13.87 -12.22 19.04
C GLU A 199 12.52 -12.28 19.76
N VAL A 200 11.48 -11.80 19.06
CA VAL A 200 10.08 -11.93 19.46
C VAL A 200 9.26 -12.43 18.28
N THR A 201 8.10 -13.01 18.58
CA THR A 201 7.16 -13.45 17.56
C THR A 201 6.20 -12.31 17.20
N CYS A 202 6.38 -11.72 16.03
CA CYS A 202 5.53 -10.66 15.51
C CYS A 202 4.40 -11.23 14.64
N TRP A 203 3.17 -10.79 14.89
CA TRP A 203 1.98 -11.22 14.18
C TRP A 203 1.23 -10.04 13.58
N VAL A 204 0.67 -10.26 12.39
CA VAL A 204 -0.26 -9.34 11.74
C VAL A 204 -1.56 -10.09 11.50
N ALA A 205 -2.66 -9.54 12.03
CA ALA A 205 -4.01 -10.06 11.82
C ALA A 205 -4.87 -9.01 11.12
N GLN A 206 -5.53 -9.40 10.04
CA GLN A 206 -6.39 -8.54 9.24
C GLN A 206 -7.84 -8.98 9.37
N ALA A 207 -8.69 -8.06 9.81
CA ALA A 207 -10.10 -8.30 9.94
C ALA A 207 -10.81 -8.32 8.58
N GLY A 208 -11.89 -9.09 8.51
CA GLY A 208 -12.78 -9.16 7.35
C GLY A 208 -13.47 -7.82 7.07
N GLU A 209 -14.09 -7.73 5.89
CA GLU A 209 -14.72 -6.50 5.43
C GLU A 209 -15.85 -6.05 6.33
N ASP A 210 -16.81 -6.95 6.65
CA ASP A 210 -17.99 -6.61 7.47
C ASP A 210 -17.59 -6.20 8.88
N TRP A 211 -16.63 -6.94 9.47
CA TRP A 211 -16.07 -6.58 10.77
C TRP A 211 -15.38 -5.21 10.72
N SER A 212 -14.56 -4.99 9.71
CA SER A 212 -13.84 -3.72 9.52
C SER A 212 -14.80 -2.55 9.30
N ARG A 213 -15.89 -2.74 8.56
CA ARG A 213 -16.93 -1.73 8.33
C ARG A 213 -17.64 -1.38 9.64
N LYS A 214 -18.00 -2.39 10.44
CA LYS A 214 -18.69 -2.21 11.73
C LYS A 214 -17.91 -1.36 12.72
N TYR A 215 -16.58 -1.57 12.79
CA TYR A 215 -15.71 -0.90 13.76
C TYR A 215 -14.82 0.19 13.14
N LEU A 216 -15.15 0.64 11.91
CA LEU A 216 -14.30 1.55 11.15
C LEU A 216 -14.01 2.87 11.87
N GLU A 217 -14.98 3.39 12.61
CA GLU A 217 -14.89 4.71 13.26
C GLU A 217 -14.43 4.61 14.74
N CYS A 218 -14.29 3.41 15.31
CA CYS A 218 -13.70 3.22 16.63
C CYS A 218 -12.27 3.75 16.68
N ASP A 219 -11.80 4.19 17.82
CA ASP A 219 -10.41 4.56 17.98
C ASP A 219 -9.48 3.34 17.88
N LYS A 220 -8.17 3.58 17.64
CA LYS A 220 -7.21 2.51 17.40
C LYS A 220 -6.99 1.62 18.62
N ASP A 221 -7.07 2.18 19.82
CA ASP A 221 -6.87 1.43 21.06
C ASP A 221 -8.08 0.56 21.36
N GLU A 222 -9.27 1.03 21.04
CA GLU A 222 -10.49 0.23 21.10
C GLU A 222 -10.47 -0.93 20.12
N ILE A 223 -10.10 -0.68 18.85
CA ILE A 223 -9.93 -1.72 17.83
C ILE A 223 -8.92 -2.77 18.32
N ALA A 224 -7.76 -2.34 18.84
CA ALA A 224 -6.75 -3.26 19.36
C ALA A 224 -7.31 -4.10 20.52
N ARG A 225 -8.02 -3.47 21.49
CA ARG A 225 -8.62 -4.15 22.64
C ARG A 225 -9.61 -5.25 22.24
N ILE A 226 -10.36 -5.05 21.16
CA ILE A 226 -11.29 -6.06 20.64
C ILE A 226 -10.54 -7.17 19.90
N LEU A 227 -9.55 -6.83 19.08
CA LEU A 227 -8.84 -7.80 18.22
C LEU A 227 -7.83 -8.66 18.98
N ILE A 228 -7.25 -8.18 20.10
CA ILE A 228 -6.25 -8.91 20.89
C ILE A 228 -6.78 -10.28 21.37
N PRO A 229 -7.92 -10.36 22.09
CA PRO A 229 -8.42 -11.66 22.54
C PRO A 229 -8.76 -12.59 21.37
N MET A 230 -9.25 -12.08 20.26
CA MET A 230 -9.54 -12.87 19.07
C MET A 230 -8.26 -13.47 18.48
N LEU A 231 -7.18 -12.70 18.36
CA LEU A 231 -5.90 -13.22 17.90
C LEU A 231 -5.32 -14.23 18.90
N CYS A 232 -5.34 -13.94 20.20
CA CYS A 232 -4.85 -14.82 21.25
C CYS A 232 -5.54 -16.19 21.23
N GLU A 233 -6.85 -16.22 21.01
CA GLU A 233 -7.61 -17.47 20.86
C GLU A 233 -7.13 -18.28 19.66
N ARG A 234 -6.96 -17.67 18.46
CA ARG A 234 -6.49 -18.36 17.26
C ARG A 234 -5.05 -18.88 17.40
N LEU A 235 -4.22 -18.18 18.17
CA LEU A 235 -2.84 -18.59 18.44
C LEU A 235 -2.71 -19.54 19.63
N SER A 236 -3.79 -19.74 20.42
CA SER A 236 -3.75 -20.47 21.71
C SER A 236 -2.72 -19.89 22.69
N ILE A 237 -2.55 -18.57 22.70
CA ILE A 237 -1.62 -17.83 23.56
C ILE A 237 -2.44 -17.04 24.59
N ALA A 238 -2.06 -17.09 25.86
CA ALA A 238 -2.70 -16.29 26.89
C ALA A 238 -2.49 -14.78 26.65
N PRO A 239 -3.52 -13.92 26.75
CA PRO A 239 -3.37 -12.47 26.57
C PRO A 239 -2.32 -11.82 27.50
N SER A 240 -2.06 -12.42 28.65
CA SER A 240 -1.01 -11.96 29.58
C SER A 240 0.43 -12.09 29.05
N LYS A 241 0.63 -12.81 27.93
CA LYS A 241 1.91 -12.93 27.24
C LYS A 241 2.14 -11.84 26.18
N LEU A 242 1.16 -10.97 25.97
CA LEU A 242 1.27 -9.88 25.01
C LEU A 242 2.39 -8.89 25.42
N LEU A 243 3.34 -8.66 24.53
CA LEU A 243 4.43 -7.69 24.72
C LEU A 243 4.12 -6.34 24.06
N TYR A 244 3.42 -6.38 22.93
CA TYR A 244 3.07 -5.19 22.15
C TYR A 244 1.79 -5.44 21.36
N ALA A 245 0.94 -4.42 21.27
CA ALA A 245 -0.15 -4.41 20.29
C ALA A 245 -0.44 -2.98 19.81
N SER A 246 -0.84 -2.88 18.57
CA SER A 246 -1.34 -1.63 17.96
C SER A 246 -2.24 -1.96 16.79
N ALA A 247 -3.35 -1.24 16.65
CA ALA A 247 -4.21 -1.37 15.48
C ALA A 247 -3.89 -0.31 14.42
N HIS A 248 -4.20 -0.66 13.18
CA HIS A 248 -4.15 0.25 12.04
C HIS A 248 -5.45 0.17 11.24
N ARG A 249 -5.90 1.31 10.74
CA ARG A 249 -7.11 1.47 9.95
C ARG A 249 -6.74 1.75 8.50
N TRP A 250 -6.97 0.79 7.63
CA TRP A 250 -6.93 0.97 6.19
C TRP A 250 -8.35 1.30 5.70
N ARG A 251 -8.69 2.58 5.59
CA ARG A 251 -10.03 3.01 5.15
C ARG A 251 -10.33 2.59 3.71
N TYR A 252 -9.32 2.61 2.86
CA TYR A 252 -9.38 2.21 1.46
C TYR A 252 -8.35 1.11 1.19
N SER A 253 -8.66 -0.10 1.66
CA SER A 253 -7.74 -1.24 1.66
C SER A 253 -7.66 -1.93 0.32
N LYS A 254 -8.81 -2.39 -0.17
CA LYS A 254 -8.93 -3.18 -1.41
C LYS A 254 -10.00 -2.58 -2.30
N VAL A 255 -9.80 -2.61 -3.60
CA VAL A 255 -10.85 -2.36 -4.57
C VAL A 255 -11.73 -3.60 -4.72
N THR A 256 -13.05 -3.42 -4.72
CA THR A 256 -14.06 -4.44 -4.97
C THR A 256 -14.71 -4.26 -6.33
N VAL A 257 -14.94 -3.00 -6.74
CA VAL A 257 -15.40 -2.65 -8.09
C VAL A 257 -14.33 -1.79 -8.74
N PRO A 258 -13.44 -2.38 -9.57
CA PRO A 258 -12.38 -1.64 -10.24
C PRO A 258 -12.90 -0.80 -11.40
N LEU A 259 -12.11 0.19 -11.82
CA LEU A 259 -12.39 1.05 -12.98
C LEU A 259 -12.48 0.25 -14.31
N GLY A 260 -11.76 -0.88 -14.41
CA GLY A 260 -11.74 -1.72 -15.62
C GLY A 260 -10.76 -1.25 -16.71
N ARG A 261 -9.88 -0.29 -16.39
CA ARG A 261 -8.79 0.18 -17.29
C ARG A 261 -7.57 0.58 -16.46
N SER A 262 -6.39 0.73 -17.08
CA SER A 262 -5.15 0.93 -16.34
C SER A 262 -5.04 2.28 -15.63
N PHE A 263 -5.68 3.32 -16.16
CA PHE A 263 -5.69 4.68 -15.61
C PHE A 263 -6.83 5.51 -16.24
N MET A 264 -7.00 6.73 -15.74
CA MET A 264 -7.77 7.80 -16.37
C MET A 264 -6.89 9.03 -16.59
N SER A 265 -7.17 9.80 -17.65
CA SER A 265 -6.60 11.12 -17.87
C SER A 265 -7.68 12.13 -18.26
N ASP A 266 -7.36 13.40 -18.10
CA ASP A 266 -8.11 14.49 -18.72
C ASP A 266 -7.87 14.52 -20.24
N ASP A 267 -8.69 15.29 -20.95
CA ASP A 267 -8.64 15.35 -22.42
C ASP A 267 -7.34 16.01 -22.95
N SER A 268 -6.66 16.79 -22.10
CA SER A 268 -5.38 17.42 -22.41
C SER A 268 -4.17 16.53 -22.10
N ALA A 269 -4.38 15.34 -21.54
CA ALA A 269 -3.34 14.42 -21.09
C ALA A 269 -2.32 15.06 -20.13
N THR A 270 -2.79 15.94 -19.24
CA THR A 270 -1.97 16.62 -18.23
C THR A 270 -2.34 16.29 -16.79
N LEU A 271 -3.51 15.67 -16.55
CA LEU A 271 -3.91 15.12 -15.26
C LEU A 271 -4.19 13.63 -15.38
N TYR A 272 -3.48 12.82 -14.62
CA TYR A 272 -3.59 11.37 -14.59
C TYR A 272 -4.01 10.83 -13.25
N LEU A 273 -4.94 9.88 -13.25
CA LEU A 273 -5.43 9.19 -12.06
C LEU A 273 -5.13 7.70 -12.18
N GLY A 274 -4.49 7.10 -11.17
CA GLY A 274 -4.20 5.68 -11.21
C GLY A 274 -3.90 5.07 -9.85
N GLY A 275 -3.86 3.74 -9.86
CA GLY A 275 -3.67 2.91 -8.68
C GLY A 275 -4.04 1.47 -8.99
N ASP A 276 -3.89 0.58 -8.02
CA ASP A 276 -4.44 -0.77 -8.11
C ASP A 276 -5.96 -0.79 -8.34
N TRP A 277 -6.66 0.20 -7.80
CA TRP A 277 -8.10 0.35 -7.94
C TRP A 277 -8.57 0.47 -9.40
N ALA A 278 -7.68 0.84 -10.29
CA ALA A 278 -7.99 0.94 -11.71
C ALA A 278 -8.18 -0.46 -12.36
N ILE A 279 -7.43 -1.46 -11.89
CA ILE A 279 -7.37 -2.81 -12.49
C ILE A 279 -7.85 -3.90 -11.52
N GLY A 280 -7.39 -3.85 -10.24
CA GLY A 280 -7.73 -4.87 -9.24
C GLY A 280 -6.81 -4.84 -8.02
N ALA A 281 -7.25 -5.44 -6.92
CA ALA A 281 -6.61 -5.36 -5.60
C ALA A 281 -5.28 -6.15 -5.51
N ARG A 282 -4.25 -5.74 -6.23
CA ARG A 282 -2.92 -6.37 -6.24
C ARG A 282 -1.81 -5.34 -6.37
N VAL A 283 -0.62 -5.66 -5.83
CA VAL A 283 0.59 -4.84 -6.02
C VAL A 283 0.97 -4.76 -7.50
N GLU A 284 0.83 -5.86 -8.24
CA GLU A 284 1.02 -5.93 -9.69
C GLU A 284 0.14 -4.93 -10.43
N ALA A 285 -1.16 -4.86 -10.11
CA ALA A 285 -2.09 -3.91 -10.74
C ALA A 285 -1.67 -2.44 -10.51
N ALA A 286 -1.13 -2.13 -9.31
CA ALA A 286 -0.57 -0.82 -9.04
C ALA A 286 0.69 -0.53 -9.88
N TRP A 287 1.52 -1.55 -10.12
CA TRP A 287 2.68 -1.48 -11.00
C TRP A 287 2.26 -1.27 -12.46
N GLU A 288 1.30 -2.05 -12.95
CA GLU A 288 0.76 -1.94 -14.31
C GLU A 288 0.16 -0.56 -14.57
N SER A 289 -0.62 -0.05 -13.62
CA SER A 289 -1.21 1.30 -13.70
C SER A 289 -0.12 2.37 -13.82
N GLY A 290 0.92 2.32 -12.98
CA GLY A 290 2.02 3.28 -13.03
C GLY A 290 2.83 3.23 -14.33
N THR A 291 3.06 2.03 -14.86
CA THR A 291 3.75 1.81 -16.14
C THR A 291 2.91 2.36 -17.30
N ALA A 292 1.60 2.10 -17.30
CA ALA A 292 0.69 2.58 -18.35
C ALA A 292 0.58 4.11 -18.36
N ILE A 293 0.53 4.75 -17.17
CA ILE A 293 0.54 6.21 -17.06
C ILE A 293 1.82 6.79 -17.67
N ALA A 294 2.99 6.31 -17.25
CA ALA A 294 4.26 6.80 -17.75
C ALA A 294 4.38 6.65 -19.26
N LYS A 295 3.99 5.49 -19.81
CA LYS A 295 3.97 5.25 -21.24
C LYS A 295 3.09 6.26 -21.96
N ASN A 296 1.87 6.50 -21.49
CA ASN A 296 0.95 7.44 -22.11
C ASN A 296 1.48 8.89 -22.03
N ILE A 297 2.08 9.31 -20.91
CA ILE A 297 2.73 10.61 -20.81
C ILE A 297 3.79 10.75 -21.89
N LEU A 298 4.70 9.77 -22.02
CA LEU A 298 5.80 9.81 -22.99
C LEU A 298 5.34 9.79 -24.46
N GLU A 299 4.12 9.36 -24.73
CA GLU A 299 3.52 9.39 -26.09
C GLU A 299 2.91 10.76 -26.43
N HIS A 300 2.71 11.67 -25.44
CA HIS A 300 2.01 12.94 -25.61
C HIS A 300 2.87 14.18 -25.38
N ILE A 301 4.16 14.02 -25.02
CA ILE A 301 5.12 15.13 -24.76
C ILE A 301 6.29 15.16 -25.75
#